data_d8f65331543a5a23919727ddabdf6a0a
#
_entry.id   d8f65331543a5a23919727ddabdf6a0a
#
_cell.length_a   1.000
_cell.length_b   1.000
_cell.length_c   1.000
_cell.angle_alpha   90.00
_cell.angle_beta   90.00
_cell.angle_gamma   90.00
#
_symmetry.space_group_name_H-M   'P 1'
#
loop_
_entity.id
_entity.type
_entity.pdbx_description
1 polymer ?
#
loop_
_entity_poly.entity_id
_entity_poly.type
_entity_poly.pdbx_seq_one_letter_code
_entity_poly.pdbx_strand_id
1 'polypeptide(L)'
;MNSWAGTMHTPNSAASAGVGASAAGTGGVGRYAPSPTGDLHFGNLRTAVAAWLFARADGLGFVVRVDDLDSQRCREHFVDSQLADLQAIGLDWDDRGAELRQSDREAAYAAAVDKLAGQGLVYECYCSRKEIQQAASAPHQLPGEYPGTCRDLSEVQRVKKREELAGQGRVPALRLRAGRSEFSITDRLHGEYTGRVDDFIVRRGGNAAQARDYAYNLAVVVDDAHQQVTQVVRGNDLLSSAPRQAYLAQLLGLTAPEYVHVGLVVNADGQRLAKRDGPISLRTMPAARVVGEIFASIGCAGATSLHEALESFCPEALADDYVWAGR
;
A
#
# COMPACT_ATOMS: atom_id res chain seq x y z
N MET A 1 27.24 -65.66 -28.21
CA MET A 1 26.57 -65.60 -29.52
C MET A 1 25.43 -64.60 -29.39
N ASN A 2 25.39 -63.68 -30.31
CA ASN A 2 24.37 -62.62 -30.53
C ASN A 2 24.44 -61.38 -29.68
N SER A 3 25.17 -60.47 -30.27
CA SER A 3 25.13 -59.00 -30.08
C SER A 3 23.79 -58.34 -30.45
N TRP A 4 23.32 -57.45 -29.69
CA TRP A 4 22.39 -56.40 -30.18
C TRP A 4 22.85 -55.03 -29.66
N ALA A 5 23.35 -54.21 -30.59
CA ALA A 5 23.66 -52.83 -30.42
C ALA A 5 22.36 -52.02 -30.58
N GLY A 6 21.97 -51.30 -29.56
CA GLY A 6 20.86 -50.34 -29.57
C GLY A 6 21.41 -48.92 -29.57
N THR A 7 21.14 -48.20 -30.63
CA THR A 7 21.51 -46.81 -30.92
C THR A 7 20.85 -45.85 -29.91
N MET A 8 21.66 -45.11 -29.17
CA MET A 8 21.17 -44.00 -28.32
C MET A 8 20.88 -42.79 -29.19
N HIS A 9 19.62 -42.37 -29.17
CA HIS A 9 19.18 -41.09 -29.69
C HIS A 9 19.43 -40.02 -28.61
N THR A 10 20.26 -39.04 -28.90
CA THR A 10 20.41 -37.82 -28.11
C THR A 10 19.29 -36.84 -28.47
N PRO A 11 18.56 -36.29 -27.49
CA PRO A 11 17.66 -35.15 -27.76
C PRO A 11 18.45 -33.84 -27.83
N ASN A 12 18.18 -33.15 -28.90
CA ASN A 12 18.67 -31.83 -29.27
C ASN A 12 18.30 -30.80 -28.17
N SER A 13 19.31 -30.16 -27.54
CA SER A 13 19.11 -29.07 -26.60
C SER A 13 18.81 -27.80 -27.39
N ALA A 14 17.53 -27.42 -27.40
CA ALA A 14 17.14 -26.08 -27.79
C ALA A 14 17.58 -25.08 -26.68
N ALA A 15 18.49 -24.19 -27.04
CA ALA A 15 18.95 -23.10 -26.21
C ALA A 15 17.77 -22.17 -25.91
N SER A 16 17.35 -22.13 -24.64
CA SER A 16 16.52 -21.06 -24.11
C SER A 16 17.41 -19.83 -23.98
N ALA A 17 17.11 -18.80 -24.77
CA ALA A 17 17.69 -17.49 -24.63
C ALA A 17 17.36 -16.97 -23.23
N GLY A 18 18.37 -16.87 -22.37
CA GLY A 18 18.26 -16.27 -21.05
C GLY A 18 17.89 -14.79 -21.20
N VAL A 19 16.74 -14.43 -20.70
CA VAL A 19 16.40 -13.06 -20.40
C VAL A 19 17.38 -12.60 -19.32
N GLY A 20 18.23 -11.65 -19.66
CA GLY A 20 19.29 -11.15 -18.78
C GLY A 20 18.70 -10.67 -17.46
N ALA A 21 19.17 -11.25 -16.36
CA ALA A 21 18.95 -10.71 -15.03
C ALA A 21 19.57 -9.30 -15.01
N SER A 22 18.73 -8.29 -14.95
CA SER A 22 19.14 -6.91 -14.69
C SER A 22 19.88 -6.89 -13.36
N ALA A 23 21.11 -6.40 -13.37
CA ALA A 23 21.93 -6.26 -12.18
C ALA A 23 21.14 -5.45 -11.15
N ALA A 24 20.97 -6.02 -9.94
CA ALA A 24 20.39 -5.32 -8.81
C ALA A 24 21.20 -4.05 -8.57
N GLY A 25 20.64 -2.90 -8.96
CA GLY A 25 21.26 -1.61 -8.74
C GLY A 25 21.43 -1.36 -7.26
N THR A 26 22.51 -0.73 -6.88
CA THR A 26 22.81 -0.23 -5.52
C THR A 26 21.88 0.93 -5.12
N GLY A 27 20.91 1.27 -5.91
CA GLY A 27 19.87 2.28 -5.69
C GLY A 27 18.66 1.69 -4.95
N GLY A 28 17.87 2.58 -4.33
CA GLY A 28 16.66 2.22 -3.59
C GLY A 28 15.58 1.48 -4.39
N VAL A 29 14.39 1.41 -3.86
CA VAL A 29 13.28 0.61 -4.40
C VAL A 29 12.00 1.43 -4.41
N GLY A 30 11.30 1.45 -5.54
CA GLY A 30 9.89 1.81 -5.61
C GLY A 30 9.01 0.58 -5.43
N ARG A 31 7.73 0.78 -5.12
CA ARG A 31 6.81 -0.34 -4.96
C ARG A 31 5.38 -0.05 -5.41
N TYR A 32 4.66 -1.10 -5.80
CA TYR A 32 3.21 -1.11 -5.87
C TYR A 32 2.65 -2.14 -4.89
N ALA A 33 1.66 -1.74 -4.08
CA ALA A 33 1.18 -2.56 -2.96
C ALA A 33 -0.36 -2.62 -2.95
N PRO A 34 -0.98 -3.40 -3.84
CA PRO A 34 -2.43 -3.49 -3.91
C PRO A 34 -3.01 -4.38 -2.81
N SER A 35 -4.23 -4.03 -2.33
CA SER A 35 -5.02 -4.92 -1.48
C SER A 35 -5.93 -5.79 -2.35
N PRO A 36 -5.90 -7.14 -2.20
CA PRO A 36 -6.65 -8.08 -3.03
C PRO A 36 -8.12 -8.18 -2.61
N THR A 37 -8.83 -7.05 -2.64
CA THR A 37 -10.27 -6.95 -2.27
C THR A 37 -11.20 -6.89 -3.48
N GLY A 38 -10.66 -6.99 -4.69
CA GLY A 38 -11.33 -6.95 -5.98
C GLY A 38 -10.35 -6.86 -7.13
N ASP A 39 -10.84 -6.95 -8.37
CA ASP A 39 -10.02 -6.73 -9.57
C ASP A 39 -9.50 -5.29 -9.63
N LEU A 40 -8.36 -5.10 -10.30
CA LEU A 40 -7.81 -3.78 -10.53
C LEU A 40 -8.68 -3.01 -11.53
N HIS A 41 -9.06 -1.81 -11.16
CA HIS A 41 -9.72 -0.87 -12.06
C HIS A 41 -8.69 0.11 -12.66
N PHE A 42 -9.13 0.89 -13.63
CA PHE A 42 -8.28 1.83 -14.36
C PHE A 42 -7.41 2.71 -13.45
N GLY A 43 -7.97 3.28 -12.39
CA GLY A 43 -7.20 4.12 -11.45
C GLY A 43 -6.10 3.34 -10.71
N ASN A 44 -6.34 2.06 -10.37
CA ASN A 44 -5.32 1.20 -9.78
C ASN A 44 -4.18 0.92 -10.77
N LEU A 45 -4.53 0.55 -12.01
CA LEU A 45 -3.56 0.27 -13.06
C LEU A 45 -2.75 1.53 -13.43
N ARG A 46 -3.40 2.70 -13.52
CA ARG A 46 -2.72 3.99 -13.73
C ARG A 46 -1.71 4.28 -12.61
N THR A 47 -2.12 4.07 -11.35
CA THR A 47 -1.21 4.26 -10.21
C THR A 47 -0.05 3.27 -10.22
N ALA A 48 -0.28 2.01 -10.62
CA ALA A 48 0.78 1.00 -10.75
C ALA A 48 1.80 1.40 -11.81
N VAL A 49 1.33 1.84 -12.99
CA VAL A 49 2.19 2.34 -14.07
C VAL A 49 2.94 3.59 -13.63
N ALA A 50 2.28 4.55 -12.97
CA ALA A 50 2.95 5.72 -12.42
C ALA A 50 4.07 5.32 -11.43
N ALA A 51 3.81 4.39 -10.51
CA ALA A 51 4.80 3.94 -9.54
C ALA A 51 6.01 3.27 -10.22
N TRP A 52 5.76 2.50 -11.26
CA TRP A 52 6.82 1.89 -12.07
C TRP A 52 7.67 2.95 -12.80
N LEU A 53 7.00 3.90 -13.46
CA LEU A 53 7.67 4.97 -14.21
C LEU A 53 8.54 5.84 -13.31
N PHE A 54 8.05 6.27 -12.15
CA PHE A 54 8.85 7.02 -11.18
C PHE A 54 10.08 6.21 -10.72
N ALA A 55 9.90 4.94 -10.37
CA ALA A 55 11.00 4.10 -9.94
C ALA A 55 12.05 3.94 -11.05
N ARG A 56 11.63 3.60 -12.27
CA ARG A 56 12.55 3.37 -13.38
C ARG A 56 13.21 4.66 -13.89
N ALA A 57 12.51 5.79 -13.87
CA ALA A 57 13.08 7.09 -14.21
C ALA A 57 14.19 7.52 -13.23
N ASP A 58 14.04 7.16 -11.95
CA ASP A 58 15.05 7.43 -10.93
C ASP A 58 16.12 6.31 -10.83
N GLY A 59 16.10 5.33 -11.72
CA GLY A 59 17.05 4.19 -11.71
C GLY A 59 16.88 3.24 -10.52
N LEU A 60 15.70 3.23 -9.90
CA LEU A 60 15.40 2.38 -8.75
C LEU A 60 14.93 0.97 -9.18
N GLY A 61 15.10 0.00 -8.28
CA GLY A 61 14.37 -1.24 -8.35
C GLY A 61 12.86 -1.03 -8.19
N PHE A 62 12.05 -2.02 -8.58
CA PHE A 62 10.60 -1.97 -8.40
C PHE A 62 10.07 -3.31 -7.92
N VAL A 63 9.23 -3.31 -6.89
CA VAL A 63 8.65 -4.53 -6.31
C VAL A 63 7.13 -4.44 -6.22
N VAL A 64 6.48 -5.60 -6.22
CA VAL A 64 5.06 -5.72 -5.90
C VAL A 64 4.90 -6.40 -4.55
N ARG A 65 3.99 -5.88 -3.72
CA ARG A 65 3.64 -6.46 -2.42
C ARG A 65 2.13 -6.68 -2.35
N VAL A 66 1.71 -7.77 -1.74
CA VAL A 66 0.29 -8.07 -1.49
C VAL A 66 -0.13 -7.55 -0.11
N ASP A 67 -0.92 -6.48 -0.08
CA ASP A 67 -1.40 -5.87 1.16
C ASP A 67 -2.75 -6.50 1.59
N ASP A 68 -2.70 -7.70 2.17
CA ASP A 68 -3.83 -8.59 2.48
C ASP A 68 -4.23 -8.64 3.97
N LEU A 69 -3.95 -7.59 4.73
CA LEU A 69 -4.30 -7.49 6.16
C LEU A 69 -5.79 -7.66 6.46
N ASP A 70 -6.67 -7.26 5.54
CA ASP A 70 -8.11 -7.38 5.72
C ASP A 70 -8.59 -8.76 5.28
N SER A 71 -8.38 -9.77 6.12
CA SER A 71 -8.74 -11.17 5.85
C SER A 71 -10.22 -11.37 5.53
N GLN A 72 -11.10 -10.44 5.94
CA GLN A 72 -12.53 -10.53 5.65
C GLN A 72 -12.86 -10.17 4.20
N ARG A 73 -12.10 -9.27 3.57
CA ARG A 73 -12.33 -8.79 2.21
C ARG A 73 -11.32 -9.31 1.19
N CYS A 74 -10.12 -9.65 1.62
CA CYS A 74 -9.09 -10.20 0.75
C CYS A 74 -9.43 -11.62 0.32
N ARG A 75 -9.13 -11.95 -0.94
CA ARG A 75 -9.36 -13.27 -1.53
C ARG A 75 -8.20 -13.65 -2.43
N GLU A 76 -7.76 -14.92 -2.38
CA GLU A 76 -6.61 -15.42 -3.14
C GLU A 76 -6.79 -15.23 -4.65
N HIS A 77 -7.97 -15.52 -5.18
CA HIS A 77 -8.23 -15.34 -6.61
C HIS A 77 -8.09 -13.88 -7.08
N PHE A 78 -8.20 -12.88 -6.17
CA PHE A 78 -7.89 -11.49 -6.51
C PHE A 78 -6.39 -11.22 -6.51
N VAL A 79 -5.59 -11.94 -5.72
CA VAL A 79 -4.12 -11.86 -5.81
C VAL A 79 -3.69 -12.29 -7.21
N ASP A 80 -4.07 -13.51 -7.62
CA ASP A 80 -3.74 -14.05 -8.94
C ASP A 80 -4.23 -13.14 -10.07
N SER A 81 -5.48 -12.65 -9.95
CA SER A 81 -6.08 -11.74 -10.93
C SER A 81 -5.32 -10.43 -11.05
N GLN A 82 -4.94 -9.81 -9.92
CA GLN A 82 -4.21 -8.54 -9.89
C GLN A 82 -2.80 -8.67 -10.46
N LEU A 83 -2.07 -9.74 -10.12
CA LEU A 83 -0.74 -9.98 -10.67
C LEU A 83 -0.79 -10.23 -12.17
N ALA A 84 -1.77 -11.03 -12.64
CA ALA A 84 -1.99 -11.25 -14.07
C ALA A 84 -2.34 -9.95 -14.80
N ASP A 85 -3.13 -9.06 -14.18
CA ASP A 85 -3.48 -7.77 -14.75
C ASP A 85 -2.25 -6.86 -14.91
N LEU A 86 -1.37 -6.82 -13.90
CA LEU A 86 -0.12 -6.05 -13.97
C LEU A 86 0.79 -6.57 -15.09
N GLN A 87 0.93 -7.89 -15.22
CA GLN A 87 1.70 -8.51 -16.31
C GLN A 87 1.08 -8.23 -17.69
N ALA A 88 -0.25 -8.30 -17.79
CA ALA A 88 -0.98 -8.05 -19.05
C ALA A 88 -0.82 -6.62 -19.58
N ILE A 89 -0.56 -5.64 -18.71
CA ILE A 89 -0.23 -4.27 -19.12
C ILE A 89 1.27 -4.06 -19.35
N GLY A 90 2.09 -5.13 -19.29
CA GLY A 90 3.52 -5.09 -19.53
C GLY A 90 4.37 -4.64 -18.33
N LEU A 91 3.78 -4.55 -17.14
CA LEU A 91 4.50 -4.15 -15.94
C LEU A 91 5.35 -5.32 -15.42
N ASP A 92 6.64 -5.08 -15.27
CA ASP A 92 7.60 -5.99 -14.66
C ASP A 92 7.97 -5.52 -13.25
N TRP A 93 8.47 -6.45 -12.43
CA TRP A 93 9.02 -6.15 -11.12
C TRP A 93 10.19 -7.07 -10.79
N ASP A 94 11.04 -6.58 -9.89
CA ASP A 94 12.25 -7.30 -9.52
C ASP A 94 11.88 -8.47 -8.59
N ASP A 95 12.37 -9.65 -8.92
CA ASP A 95 12.28 -10.80 -8.02
C ASP A 95 13.31 -10.64 -6.89
N ARG A 96 12.80 -10.32 -5.70
CA ARG A 96 13.59 -10.22 -4.46
C ARG A 96 13.28 -11.34 -3.47
N GLY A 97 12.85 -12.49 -3.97
CA GLY A 97 12.37 -13.63 -3.21
C GLY A 97 10.86 -13.80 -3.33
N ALA A 98 10.26 -14.63 -2.48
CA ALA A 98 8.82 -14.84 -2.48
C ALA A 98 8.04 -13.52 -2.35
N GLU A 99 6.89 -13.42 -3.01
CA GLU A 99 6.00 -12.27 -2.85
C GLU A 99 5.74 -11.98 -1.38
N LEU A 100 6.04 -10.76 -0.95
CA LEU A 100 5.75 -10.37 0.42
C LEU A 100 4.23 -10.23 0.58
N ARG A 101 3.69 -10.96 1.54
CA ARG A 101 2.28 -10.86 1.95
C ARG A 101 2.21 -10.32 3.37
N GLN A 102 1.33 -9.36 3.61
CA GLN A 102 1.18 -8.78 4.94
C GLN A 102 0.64 -9.79 5.96
N SER A 103 -0.20 -10.73 5.52
CA SER A 103 -0.72 -11.81 6.36
C SER A 103 0.36 -12.71 6.97
N ASP A 104 1.54 -12.81 6.35
CA ASP A 104 2.67 -13.62 6.82
C ASP A 104 3.61 -12.85 7.77
N ARG A 105 3.29 -11.58 8.06
CA ARG A 105 4.20 -10.65 8.74
C ARG A 105 3.83 -10.36 10.20
N GLU A 106 2.92 -11.12 10.80
CA GLU A 106 2.41 -10.88 12.16
C GLU A 106 3.55 -10.69 13.18
N ALA A 107 4.60 -11.52 13.12
CA ALA A 107 5.73 -11.43 14.04
C ALA A 107 6.51 -10.11 13.92
N ALA A 108 6.67 -9.58 12.69
CA ALA A 108 7.34 -8.31 12.45
C ALA A 108 6.52 -7.12 13.00
N TYR A 109 5.20 -7.17 12.83
CA TYR A 109 4.33 -6.13 13.37
C TYR A 109 4.25 -6.19 14.90
N ALA A 110 4.23 -7.40 15.49
CA ALA A 110 4.32 -7.58 16.94
C ALA A 110 5.60 -6.96 17.49
N ALA A 111 6.74 -7.26 16.90
CA ALA A 111 8.03 -6.70 17.31
C ALA A 111 8.07 -5.17 17.22
N ALA A 112 7.44 -4.57 16.18
CA ALA A 112 7.34 -3.12 16.06
C ALA A 112 6.46 -2.50 17.16
N VAL A 113 5.34 -3.15 17.49
CA VAL A 113 4.46 -2.71 18.62
C VAL A 113 5.20 -2.85 19.94
N ASP A 114 5.91 -3.95 20.18
CA ASP A 114 6.68 -4.18 21.40
C ASP A 114 7.80 -3.15 21.58
N LYS A 115 8.46 -2.77 20.48
CA LYS A 115 9.46 -1.68 20.49
C LYS A 115 8.85 -0.35 20.92
N LEU A 116 7.68 0.01 20.37
CA LEU A 116 6.95 1.22 20.77
C LEU A 116 6.45 1.14 22.22
N ALA A 117 5.96 -0.03 22.65
CA ALA A 117 5.50 -0.25 24.01
C ALA A 117 6.64 -0.14 25.03
N GLY A 118 7.84 -0.67 24.72
CA GLY A 118 9.05 -0.54 25.52
C GLY A 118 9.51 0.92 25.70
N GLN A 119 9.12 1.80 24.79
CA GLN A 119 9.34 3.26 24.87
C GLN A 119 8.20 4.01 25.59
N GLY A 120 7.15 3.31 26.05
CA GLY A 120 5.96 3.94 26.64
C GLY A 120 5.06 4.65 25.61
N LEU A 121 5.23 4.37 24.34
CA LEU A 121 4.53 5.03 23.23
C LEU A 121 3.24 4.31 22.80
N VAL A 122 2.80 3.29 23.52
CA VAL A 122 1.57 2.55 23.21
C VAL A 122 0.68 2.48 24.44
N TYR A 123 -0.62 2.58 24.22
CA TYR A 123 -1.64 2.39 25.28
C TYR A 123 -2.90 1.71 24.74
N GLU A 124 -3.67 1.11 25.64
CA GLU A 124 -4.92 0.44 25.30
C GLU A 124 -6.07 1.43 25.15
N CYS A 125 -6.83 1.26 24.07
CA CYS A 125 -8.05 2.00 23.80
C CYS A 125 -9.25 1.06 23.83
N TYR A 126 -10.23 1.38 24.63
CA TYR A 126 -11.43 0.59 24.89
C TYR A 126 -12.67 1.11 24.14
N CYS A 127 -12.55 2.22 23.44
CA CYS A 127 -13.64 2.85 22.71
C CYS A 127 -14.10 2.04 21.51
N SER A 128 -15.41 1.99 21.30
CA SER A 128 -16.00 1.56 20.03
C SER A 128 -15.89 2.65 18.97
N ARG A 129 -16.06 2.30 17.69
CA ARG A 129 -16.12 3.29 16.60
C ARG A 129 -17.22 4.33 16.81
N LYS A 130 -18.38 3.89 17.33
CA LYS A 130 -19.54 4.76 17.62
C LYS A 130 -19.19 5.81 18.68
N GLU A 131 -18.53 5.41 19.77
CA GLU A 131 -18.11 6.34 20.84
C GLU A 131 -17.09 7.35 20.33
N ILE A 132 -16.14 6.94 19.47
CA ILE A 132 -15.17 7.85 18.86
C ILE A 132 -15.88 8.87 17.97
N GLN A 133 -16.82 8.42 17.12
CA GLN A 133 -17.60 9.32 16.26
C GLN A 133 -18.45 10.31 17.04
N GLN A 134 -19.08 9.85 18.13
CA GLN A 134 -19.87 10.72 19.01
C GLN A 134 -19.01 11.75 19.74
N ALA A 135 -17.82 11.36 20.19
CA ALA A 135 -16.88 12.28 20.82
C ALA A 135 -16.30 13.31 19.82
N ALA A 136 -16.04 12.90 18.59
CA ALA A 136 -15.57 13.77 17.51
C ALA A 136 -16.67 14.74 17.00
N SER A 137 -17.92 14.56 17.37
CA SER A 137 -19.01 15.48 17.05
C SER A 137 -19.05 16.69 17.99
N ALA A 138 -18.18 16.77 19.00
CA ALA A 138 -18.08 17.92 19.90
C ALA A 138 -17.51 19.14 19.15
N PRO A 139 -18.01 20.40 19.46
CA PRO A 139 -17.45 21.62 18.89
C PRO A 139 -15.94 21.67 19.18
N HIS A 140 -15.12 21.87 18.15
CA HIS A 140 -13.64 21.94 18.19
C HIS A 140 -12.87 20.66 17.89
N GLN A 141 -13.52 19.51 17.57
CA GLN A 141 -12.81 18.33 17.06
C GLN A 141 -13.08 18.11 15.58
N LEU A 142 -12.02 17.71 14.84
CA LEU A 142 -12.17 17.40 13.43
C LEU A 142 -12.77 15.99 13.25
N PRO A 143 -13.65 15.79 12.26
CA PRO A 143 -14.22 14.48 11.97
C PRO A 143 -13.13 13.42 11.77
N GLY A 144 -13.24 12.29 12.47
CA GLY A 144 -12.32 11.16 12.35
C GLY A 144 -11.07 11.22 13.25
N GLU A 145 -10.86 12.28 14.01
CA GLU A 145 -9.77 12.41 14.96
C GLU A 145 -10.10 11.69 16.28
N TYR A 146 -9.10 11.05 16.88
CA TYR A 146 -9.30 10.40 18.17
C TYR A 146 -9.10 11.40 19.31
N PRO A 147 -10.09 11.58 20.22
CA PRO A 147 -10.06 12.63 21.26
C PRO A 147 -9.16 12.28 22.46
N GLY A 148 -8.42 11.20 22.44
CA GLY A 148 -7.53 10.82 23.55
C GLY A 148 -8.24 10.21 24.78
N THR A 149 -9.51 9.83 24.69
CA THR A 149 -10.36 9.38 25.82
C THR A 149 -9.71 8.32 26.72
N CYS A 150 -8.91 7.42 26.17
CA CYS A 150 -8.27 6.35 26.94
C CYS A 150 -6.77 6.62 27.23
N ARG A 151 -6.24 7.75 26.81
CA ARG A 151 -4.81 8.05 26.83
C ARG A 151 -4.24 8.04 28.26
N ASP A 152 -4.94 8.65 29.19
CA ASP A 152 -4.44 8.91 30.54
C ASP A 152 -5.28 8.23 31.64
N LEU A 153 -5.89 7.07 31.31
CA LEU A 153 -6.60 6.26 32.28
C LEU A 153 -5.65 5.71 33.34
N SER A 154 -6.09 5.76 34.62
CA SER A 154 -5.39 5.08 35.71
C SER A 154 -5.45 3.57 35.55
N GLU A 155 -4.55 2.83 36.20
CA GLU A 155 -4.54 1.36 36.13
C GLU A 155 -5.86 0.74 36.61
N VAL A 156 -6.46 1.31 37.67
CA VAL A 156 -7.78 0.84 38.14
C VAL A 156 -8.85 0.99 37.05
N GLN A 157 -8.84 2.12 36.33
CA GLN A 157 -9.78 2.34 35.23
C GLN A 157 -9.53 1.40 34.05
N ARG A 158 -8.26 1.11 33.75
CA ARG A 158 -7.88 0.15 32.69
C ARG A 158 -8.34 -1.27 33.00
N VAL A 159 -8.08 -1.73 34.24
CA VAL A 159 -8.53 -3.06 34.70
C VAL A 159 -10.04 -3.21 34.52
N LYS A 160 -10.81 -2.26 35.06
CA LYS A 160 -12.26 -2.25 34.92
C LYS A 160 -12.71 -2.31 33.45
N LYS A 161 -12.10 -1.51 32.58
CA LYS A 161 -12.47 -1.48 31.15
C LYS A 161 -12.03 -2.74 30.40
N ARG A 162 -10.93 -3.38 30.77
CA ARG A 162 -10.55 -4.70 30.24
C ARG A 162 -11.59 -5.77 30.60
N GLU A 163 -12.03 -5.80 31.84
CA GLU A 163 -13.06 -6.72 32.32
C GLU A 163 -14.39 -6.51 31.59
N GLU A 164 -14.82 -5.23 31.43
CA GLU A 164 -16.02 -4.88 30.67
C GLU A 164 -15.95 -5.35 29.22
N LEU A 165 -14.81 -5.18 28.53
CA LEU A 165 -14.63 -5.64 27.17
C LEU A 165 -14.55 -7.18 27.10
N ALA A 166 -13.83 -7.82 28.02
CA ALA A 166 -13.70 -9.27 28.09
C ALA A 166 -15.07 -9.95 28.28
N GLY A 167 -15.94 -9.36 29.12
CA GLY A 167 -17.34 -9.82 29.28
C GLY A 167 -18.17 -9.75 28.00
N GLN A 168 -17.73 -8.94 27.01
CA GLN A 168 -18.34 -8.83 25.68
C GLN A 168 -17.62 -9.67 24.61
N GLY A 169 -16.61 -10.50 24.98
CA GLY A 169 -15.77 -11.25 24.05
C GLY A 169 -14.88 -10.33 23.17
N ARG A 170 -14.53 -9.15 23.67
CA ARG A 170 -13.77 -8.12 22.96
C ARG A 170 -12.43 -7.86 23.65
N VAL A 171 -11.47 -7.35 22.85
CA VAL A 171 -10.15 -6.91 23.33
C VAL A 171 -9.92 -5.44 22.97
N PRO A 172 -9.07 -4.73 23.74
CA PRO A 172 -8.75 -3.33 23.45
C PRO A 172 -7.93 -3.20 22.16
N ALA A 173 -8.10 -2.06 21.47
CA ALA A 173 -7.16 -1.63 20.45
C ALA A 173 -5.87 -1.11 21.10
N LEU A 174 -4.76 -1.15 20.38
CA LEU A 174 -3.55 -0.44 20.77
C LEU A 174 -3.41 0.83 19.91
N ARG A 175 -3.19 1.94 20.60
CA ARG A 175 -2.95 3.24 19.97
C ARG A 175 -1.54 3.73 20.23
N LEU A 176 -0.98 4.42 19.24
CA LEU A 176 0.22 5.21 19.44
C LEU A 176 -0.11 6.38 20.40
N ARG A 177 0.79 6.64 21.33
CA ARG A 177 0.80 7.88 22.13
C ARG A 177 1.61 8.92 21.37
N ALA A 178 0.95 9.70 20.54
CA ALA A 178 1.63 10.73 19.75
C ALA A 178 2.20 11.84 20.67
N GLY A 179 3.47 12.17 20.47
CA GLY A 179 4.15 13.26 21.20
C GLY A 179 4.00 14.62 20.54
N ARG A 180 3.29 14.70 19.41
CA ARG A 180 3.01 15.92 18.64
C ARG A 180 1.69 15.81 17.91
N SER A 181 1.12 16.95 17.54
CA SER A 181 -0.16 17.02 16.82
C SER A 181 -0.01 17.09 15.30
N GLU A 182 1.19 17.41 14.81
CA GLU A 182 1.47 17.60 13.40
C GLU A 182 2.86 17.09 13.04
N PHE A 183 3.06 16.71 11.79
CA PHE A 183 4.34 16.31 11.22
C PHE A 183 4.42 16.73 9.76
N SER A 184 5.57 17.26 9.34
CA SER A 184 5.81 17.68 7.95
C SER A 184 6.57 16.61 7.20
N ILE A 185 6.23 16.47 5.93
CA ILE A 185 6.94 15.68 4.93
C ILE A 185 7.19 16.55 3.71
N THR A 186 8.17 16.18 2.89
CA THR A 186 8.28 16.70 1.53
C THR A 186 7.71 15.67 0.56
N ASP A 187 6.67 16.08 -0.17
CA ASP A 187 6.11 15.30 -1.28
C ASP A 187 6.67 15.82 -2.60
N ARG A 188 7.06 14.92 -3.48
CA ARG A 188 7.72 15.31 -4.74
C ARG A 188 6.83 16.16 -5.66
N LEU A 189 5.52 15.94 -5.66
CA LEU A 189 4.58 16.68 -6.52
C LEU A 189 3.86 17.81 -5.79
N HIS A 190 3.70 17.72 -4.48
CA HIS A 190 2.94 18.70 -3.68
C HIS A 190 3.83 19.59 -2.80
N GLY A 191 5.16 19.36 -2.80
CA GLY A 191 6.09 20.14 -1.97
C GLY A 191 5.99 19.81 -0.48
N GLU A 192 6.23 20.80 0.38
CA GLU A 192 6.11 20.61 1.83
C GLU A 192 4.65 20.45 2.23
N TYR A 193 4.34 19.35 2.88
CA TYR A 193 3.00 19.03 3.38
C TYR A 193 3.05 18.73 4.87
N THR A 194 2.35 19.55 5.65
CA THR A 194 2.17 19.34 7.09
C THR A 194 0.78 18.77 7.35
N GLY A 195 0.75 17.58 7.91
CA GLY A 195 -0.50 16.89 8.25
C GLY A 195 -0.58 16.54 9.72
N ARG A 196 -1.81 16.32 10.17
CA ARG A 196 -2.08 16.00 11.57
C ARG A 196 -1.61 14.60 11.94
N VAL A 197 -1.10 14.49 13.16
CA VAL A 197 -0.74 13.24 13.83
C VAL A 197 -1.56 13.14 15.10
N ASP A 198 -2.44 12.16 15.17
CA ASP A 198 -3.23 11.83 16.35
C ASP A 198 -2.76 10.51 16.98
N ASP A 199 -3.40 10.11 18.05
CA ASP A 199 -3.17 8.79 18.66
C ASP A 199 -3.84 7.70 17.80
N PHE A 200 -3.29 7.47 16.62
CA PHE A 200 -3.85 6.49 15.68
C PHE A 200 -3.64 5.03 16.12
N ILE A 201 -4.48 4.15 15.63
CA ILE A 201 -4.42 2.72 15.93
C ILE A 201 -3.18 2.09 15.30
N VAL A 202 -2.43 1.30 16.07
CA VAL A 202 -1.33 0.44 15.60
C VAL A 202 -1.74 -1.05 15.59
N ARG A 203 -2.64 -1.48 16.49
CA ARG A 203 -3.29 -2.79 16.46
C ARG A 203 -4.78 -2.65 16.70
N ARG A 204 -5.60 -3.30 15.87
CA ARG A 204 -7.05 -3.24 15.97
C ARG A 204 -7.53 -3.96 17.22
N GLY A 205 -8.56 -3.43 17.84
CA GLY A 205 -9.35 -4.09 18.89
C GLY A 205 -10.70 -4.55 18.35
N GLY A 206 -11.53 -5.09 19.19
CA GLY A 206 -12.86 -5.59 18.87
C GLY A 206 -13.02 -7.06 19.20
N ASN A 207 -13.77 -7.83 18.39
CA ASN A 207 -13.93 -9.26 18.62
C ASN A 207 -12.56 -9.95 18.74
N ALA A 208 -12.36 -10.78 19.77
CA ALA A 208 -11.07 -11.44 20.05
C ALA A 208 -10.53 -12.26 18.86
N ALA A 209 -11.39 -12.82 18.01
CA ALA A 209 -11.00 -13.50 16.79
C ALA A 209 -10.42 -12.55 15.71
N GLN A 210 -10.72 -11.26 15.78
CA GLN A 210 -10.28 -10.22 14.83
C GLN A 210 -9.19 -9.32 15.41
N ALA A 211 -8.84 -9.47 16.67
CA ALA A 211 -7.93 -8.62 17.41
C ALA A 211 -6.44 -8.83 17.07
N ARG A 212 -6.15 -9.72 16.12
CA ARG A 212 -4.79 -9.95 15.61
C ARG A 212 -4.43 -9.04 14.46
N ASP A 213 -5.42 -8.30 13.92
CA ASP A 213 -5.21 -7.45 12.76
C ASP A 213 -4.44 -6.18 13.15
N TYR A 214 -3.26 -6.00 12.59
CA TYR A 214 -2.50 -4.76 12.70
C TYR A 214 -3.11 -3.66 11.82
N ALA A 215 -2.86 -2.41 12.18
CA ALA A 215 -3.37 -1.30 11.40
C ALA A 215 -2.49 -1.06 10.16
N TYR A 216 -3.11 -0.62 9.06
CA TYR A 216 -2.43 -0.33 7.81
C TYR A 216 -1.20 0.58 7.99
N ASN A 217 -1.33 1.66 8.77
CA ASN A 217 -0.20 2.59 8.98
C ASN A 217 1.02 1.92 9.64
N LEU A 218 0.83 0.93 10.51
CA LEU A 218 1.95 0.18 11.08
C LEU A 218 2.55 -0.76 10.04
N ALA A 219 1.70 -1.56 9.40
CA ALA A 219 2.15 -2.59 8.49
C ALA A 219 2.92 -2.01 7.30
N VAL A 220 2.38 -0.98 6.64
CA VAL A 220 3.04 -0.36 5.48
C VAL A 220 4.42 0.21 5.84
N VAL A 221 4.58 0.82 7.02
CA VAL A 221 5.89 1.36 7.46
C VAL A 221 6.90 0.25 7.74
N VAL A 222 6.47 -0.82 8.40
CA VAL A 222 7.34 -1.97 8.71
C VAL A 222 7.75 -2.71 7.44
N ASP A 223 6.82 -2.89 6.51
CA ASP A 223 7.07 -3.64 5.28
C ASP A 223 7.87 -2.83 4.25
N ASP A 224 7.59 -1.53 4.12
CA ASP A 224 8.38 -0.64 3.26
C ASP A 224 9.86 -0.63 3.74
N ALA A 225 10.10 -0.55 5.05
CA ALA A 225 11.44 -0.64 5.61
C ALA A 225 12.09 -2.02 5.38
N HIS A 226 11.35 -3.12 5.52
CA HIS A 226 11.85 -4.46 5.28
C HIS A 226 12.25 -4.69 3.82
N GLN A 227 11.47 -4.20 2.88
CA GLN A 227 11.75 -4.29 1.45
C GLN A 227 12.74 -3.22 0.97
N GLN A 228 13.26 -2.39 1.88
CA GLN A 228 14.16 -1.28 1.56
C GLN A 228 13.55 -0.29 0.56
N VAL A 229 12.25 -0.05 0.66
CA VAL A 229 11.53 0.90 -0.17
C VAL A 229 12.00 2.32 0.18
N THR A 230 12.51 3.01 -0.84
CA THR A 230 12.97 4.40 -0.73
C THR A 230 12.04 5.39 -1.41
N GLN A 231 11.08 4.89 -2.23
CA GLN A 231 10.12 5.73 -2.93
C GLN A 231 8.72 5.12 -2.88
N VAL A 232 7.75 5.91 -2.45
CA VAL A 232 6.34 5.53 -2.31
C VAL A 232 5.49 6.39 -3.22
N VAL A 233 5.09 5.84 -4.37
CA VAL A 233 4.14 6.46 -5.29
C VAL A 233 2.74 5.88 -5.05
N ARG A 234 1.73 6.75 -4.86
CA ARG A 234 0.34 6.33 -4.60
C ARG A 234 -0.64 7.48 -4.85
N GLY A 235 -1.94 7.20 -4.81
CA GLY A 235 -2.97 8.22 -4.98
C GLY A 235 -2.95 9.31 -3.90
N ASN A 236 -3.29 10.54 -4.26
CA ASN A 236 -3.30 11.70 -3.38
C ASN A 236 -4.35 11.63 -2.26
N ASP A 237 -5.32 10.71 -2.35
CA ASP A 237 -6.25 10.39 -1.27
C ASP A 237 -5.55 9.83 -0.01
N LEU A 238 -4.30 9.38 -0.14
CA LEU A 238 -3.44 8.93 0.96
C LEU A 238 -2.42 9.98 1.44
N LEU A 239 -2.38 11.17 0.84
CA LEU A 239 -1.44 12.23 1.23
C LEU A 239 -1.54 12.57 2.72
N SER A 240 -2.77 12.69 3.23
CA SER A 240 -3.01 12.98 4.65
C SER A 240 -2.53 11.88 5.63
N SER A 241 -2.23 10.69 5.13
CA SER A 241 -1.68 9.58 5.93
C SER A 241 -0.14 9.59 6.00
N ALA A 242 0.53 10.23 5.04
CA ALA A 242 1.99 10.22 4.94
C ALA A 242 2.68 10.85 6.18
N PRO A 243 2.21 11.96 6.77
CA PRO A 243 2.78 12.50 8.01
C PRO A 243 2.73 11.52 9.18
N ARG A 244 1.62 10.76 9.34
CA ARG A 244 1.50 9.72 10.38
C ARG A 244 2.50 8.60 10.17
N GLN A 245 2.67 8.16 8.92
CA GLN A 245 3.58 7.08 8.55
C GLN A 245 5.04 7.49 8.70
N ALA A 246 5.42 8.69 8.26
CA ALA A 246 6.76 9.23 8.42
C ALA A 246 7.12 9.45 9.91
N TYR A 247 6.18 9.95 10.70
CA TYR A 247 6.35 10.07 12.15
C TYR A 247 6.52 8.70 12.82
N LEU A 248 5.73 7.70 12.43
CA LEU A 248 5.85 6.35 12.94
C LEU A 248 7.21 5.73 12.57
N ALA A 249 7.68 5.93 11.34
CA ALA A 249 9.00 5.50 10.90
C ALA A 249 10.10 6.11 11.82
N GLN A 250 10.03 7.41 12.09
CA GLN A 250 10.95 8.08 12.99
C GLN A 250 10.95 7.44 14.40
N LEU A 251 9.79 7.16 14.98
CA LEU A 251 9.66 6.53 16.31
C LEU A 251 10.22 5.10 16.33
N LEU A 252 10.09 4.39 15.22
CA LEU A 252 10.66 3.06 15.04
C LEU A 252 12.16 3.08 14.67
N GLY A 253 12.78 4.27 14.48
CA GLY A 253 14.16 4.40 14.03
C GLY A 253 14.37 3.89 12.61
N LEU A 254 13.34 3.99 11.76
CA LEU A 254 13.35 3.63 10.35
C LEU A 254 13.47 4.90 9.49
N THR A 255 14.04 4.77 8.30
CA THR A 255 14.07 5.85 7.32
C THR A 255 12.73 5.92 6.60
N ALA A 256 12.10 7.09 6.60
CA ALA A 256 10.91 7.33 5.79
C ALA A 256 11.30 7.40 4.30
N PRO A 257 10.49 6.82 3.39
CA PRO A 257 10.73 6.93 1.95
C PRO A 257 10.43 8.35 1.45
N GLU A 258 10.89 8.66 0.24
CA GLU A 258 10.34 9.75 -0.55
C GLU A 258 8.87 9.47 -0.85
N TYR A 259 8.01 10.46 -0.69
CA TYR A 259 6.59 10.35 -1.03
C TYR A 259 6.29 11.06 -2.35
N VAL A 260 5.46 10.42 -3.16
CA VAL A 260 4.94 10.95 -4.42
C VAL A 260 3.45 10.65 -4.49
N HIS A 261 2.62 11.64 -4.27
CA HIS A 261 1.17 11.47 -4.33
C HIS A 261 0.65 11.96 -5.68
N VAL A 262 0.17 11.02 -6.50
CA VAL A 262 -0.35 11.30 -7.83
C VAL A 262 -1.86 11.55 -7.80
N GLY A 263 -2.33 12.40 -8.68
CA GLY A 263 -3.74 12.71 -8.85
C GLY A 263 -4.58 11.46 -9.14
N LEU A 264 -5.82 11.46 -8.70
CA LEU A 264 -6.77 10.35 -8.87
C LEU A 264 -7.39 10.37 -10.28
N VAL A 265 -8.04 9.27 -10.62
CA VAL A 265 -8.96 9.24 -11.76
C VAL A 265 -10.36 9.57 -11.23
N VAL A 266 -10.93 10.64 -11.75
CA VAL A 266 -12.23 11.16 -11.36
C VAL A 266 -13.22 11.18 -12.54
N ASN A 267 -14.50 11.18 -12.27
CA ASN A 267 -15.54 11.43 -13.27
C ASN A 267 -15.68 12.93 -13.58
N ALA A 268 -16.58 13.28 -14.49
CA ALA A 268 -16.83 14.68 -14.86
C ALA A 268 -17.30 15.57 -13.71
N ASP A 269 -17.85 14.98 -12.64
CA ASP A 269 -18.28 15.67 -11.42
C ASP A 269 -17.15 15.82 -10.38
N GLY A 270 -15.91 15.43 -10.72
CA GLY A 270 -14.76 15.45 -9.82
C GLY A 270 -14.82 14.37 -8.71
N GLN A 271 -15.69 13.37 -8.84
CA GLN A 271 -15.77 12.26 -7.88
C GLN A 271 -14.86 11.12 -8.33
N ARG A 272 -14.17 10.49 -7.39
CA ARG A 272 -13.36 9.29 -7.67
C ARG A 272 -14.21 8.26 -8.42
N LEU A 273 -13.66 7.71 -9.51
CA LEU A 273 -14.33 6.66 -10.27
C LEU A 273 -14.68 5.49 -9.35
N ALA A 274 -15.96 5.17 -9.30
CA ALA A 274 -16.50 4.05 -8.55
C ALA A 274 -16.97 2.95 -9.51
N LYS A 275 -17.21 1.75 -8.98
CA LYS A 275 -17.71 0.60 -9.77
C LYS A 275 -19.01 0.89 -10.54
N ARG A 276 -19.82 1.86 -10.08
CA ARG A 276 -21.05 2.32 -10.75
C ARG A 276 -20.83 3.14 -12.01
N ASP A 277 -19.64 3.75 -12.17
CA ASP A 277 -19.30 4.61 -13.32
C ASP A 277 -18.86 3.80 -14.55
N GLY A 278 -19.05 2.48 -14.49
CA GLY A 278 -18.64 1.51 -15.50
C GLY A 278 -17.19 1.04 -15.25
N PRO A 279 -16.98 -0.27 -15.01
CA PRO A 279 -15.66 -0.75 -14.66
C PRO A 279 -14.76 -0.78 -15.90
N ILE A 280 -13.89 0.22 -16.05
CA ILE A 280 -12.77 0.11 -16.96
C ILE A 280 -11.73 -0.77 -16.27
N SER A 281 -11.68 -1.99 -16.70
CA SER A 281 -10.75 -3.00 -16.22
C SER A 281 -10.34 -3.90 -17.38
N LEU A 282 -9.32 -4.69 -17.19
CA LEU A 282 -8.91 -5.70 -18.17
C LEU A 282 -9.97 -6.83 -18.35
N ARG A 283 -11.03 -6.84 -17.52
CA ARG A 283 -12.19 -7.75 -17.68
C ARG A 283 -13.20 -7.23 -18.69
N THR A 284 -13.22 -5.91 -18.93
CA THR A 284 -14.24 -5.25 -19.77
C THR A 284 -13.69 -4.67 -21.05
N MET A 285 -12.36 -4.51 -21.16
CA MET A 285 -11.69 -3.90 -22.31
C MET A 285 -10.41 -4.66 -22.68
N PRO A 286 -10.02 -4.71 -23.96
CA PRO A 286 -8.73 -5.26 -24.37
C PRO A 286 -7.56 -4.53 -23.70
N ALA A 287 -6.52 -5.28 -23.29
CA ALA A 287 -5.35 -4.73 -22.60
C ALA A 287 -4.69 -3.57 -23.36
N ALA A 288 -4.51 -3.69 -24.68
CA ALA A 288 -3.92 -2.63 -25.51
C ALA A 288 -4.69 -1.29 -25.41
N ARG A 289 -6.03 -1.36 -25.32
CA ARG A 289 -6.85 -0.14 -25.15
C ARG A 289 -6.68 0.45 -23.76
N VAL A 290 -6.70 -0.40 -22.72
CA VAL A 290 -6.49 0.05 -21.33
C VAL A 290 -5.11 0.71 -21.19
N VAL A 291 -4.06 0.11 -21.75
CA VAL A 291 -2.70 0.64 -21.76
C VAL A 291 -2.62 1.99 -22.49
N GLY A 292 -3.21 2.09 -23.68
CA GLY A 292 -3.24 3.36 -24.42
C GLY A 292 -3.94 4.49 -23.64
N GLU A 293 -5.05 4.19 -22.97
CA GLU A 293 -5.74 5.17 -22.13
C GLU A 293 -4.92 5.51 -20.86
N ILE A 294 -4.21 4.56 -20.28
CA ILE A 294 -3.29 4.84 -19.16
C ILE A 294 -2.20 5.80 -19.63
N PHE A 295 -1.52 5.51 -20.77
CA PHE A 295 -0.47 6.36 -21.28
C PHE A 295 -0.97 7.75 -21.64
N ALA A 296 -2.15 7.87 -22.23
CA ALA A 296 -2.77 9.18 -22.48
C ALA A 296 -3.02 9.94 -21.16
N SER A 297 -3.48 9.24 -20.11
CA SER A 297 -3.79 9.84 -18.81
C SER A 297 -2.58 10.31 -18.00
N ILE A 298 -1.39 9.86 -18.37
CA ILE A 298 -0.12 10.22 -17.71
C ILE A 298 0.78 11.11 -18.59
N GLY A 299 0.23 11.65 -19.69
CA GLY A 299 0.95 12.53 -20.58
C GLY A 299 1.85 11.85 -21.61
N CYS A 300 1.82 10.51 -21.71
CA CYS A 300 2.61 9.70 -22.65
C CYS A 300 1.76 9.21 -23.84
N ALA A 301 0.86 10.05 -24.35
CA ALA A 301 -0.01 9.71 -25.47
C ALA A 301 0.83 9.32 -26.71
N GLY A 302 0.52 8.14 -27.29
CA GLY A 302 1.26 7.60 -28.45
C GLY A 302 2.31 6.55 -28.10
N ALA A 303 2.71 6.42 -26.83
CA ALA A 303 3.53 5.30 -26.39
C ALA A 303 2.76 3.97 -26.55
N THR A 304 3.46 2.93 -26.98
CA THR A 304 2.91 1.58 -27.17
C THR A 304 3.45 0.58 -26.14
N SER A 305 4.47 0.99 -25.37
CA SER A 305 5.10 0.20 -24.32
C SER A 305 5.48 1.07 -23.11
N LEU A 306 5.71 0.45 -21.96
CA LEU A 306 6.20 1.14 -20.77
C LEU A 306 7.58 1.78 -20.99
N HIS A 307 8.44 1.18 -21.81
CA HIS A 307 9.76 1.73 -22.14
C HIS A 307 9.62 3.02 -22.97
N GLU A 308 8.75 3.04 -23.98
CA GLU A 308 8.46 4.26 -24.72
C GLU A 308 7.80 5.34 -23.86
N ALA A 309 6.90 4.92 -22.94
CA ALA A 309 6.32 5.84 -21.98
C ALA A 309 7.38 6.43 -21.03
N LEU A 310 8.38 5.65 -20.64
CA LEU A 310 9.49 6.09 -19.78
C LEU A 310 10.35 7.15 -20.48
N GLU A 311 10.61 7.03 -21.78
CA GLU A 311 11.38 8.01 -22.57
C GLU A 311 10.73 9.39 -22.61
N SER A 312 9.39 9.43 -22.57
CA SER A 312 8.59 10.66 -22.60
C SER A 312 7.97 11.05 -21.25
N PHE A 313 8.36 10.36 -20.18
CA PHE A 313 7.75 10.53 -18.87
C PHE A 313 8.03 11.92 -18.29
N CYS A 314 6.93 12.61 -17.92
CA CYS A 314 6.96 13.90 -17.23
C CYS A 314 6.23 13.76 -15.89
N PRO A 315 6.96 13.71 -14.76
CA PRO A 315 6.38 13.54 -13.44
C PRO A 315 5.30 14.54 -13.06
N GLU A 316 5.47 15.80 -13.49
CA GLU A 316 4.59 16.91 -13.15
C GLU A 316 3.16 16.75 -13.74
N ALA A 317 3.04 16.00 -14.83
CA ALA A 317 1.74 15.68 -15.45
C ALA A 317 0.82 14.83 -14.56
N LEU A 318 1.37 14.27 -13.47
CA LEU A 318 0.65 13.40 -12.54
C LEU A 318 0.21 14.10 -11.26
N ALA A 319 0.50 15.39 -11.09
CA ALA A 319 0.13 16.13 -9.86
C ALA A 319 -1.39 16.30 -9.73
N ASP A 320 -2.08 16.54 -10.84
CA ASP A 320 -3.51 16.81 -10.88
C ASP A 320 -4.35 15.55 -11.13
N ASP A 321 -5.62 15.61 -10.72
CA ASP A 321 -6.60 14.56 -11.00
C ASP A 321 -6.88 14.45 -12.50
N TYR A 322 -6.97 13.21 -12.98
CA TYR A 322 -7.33 12.92 -14.35
C TYR A 322 -8.85 12.75 -14.50
N VAL A 323 -9.48 13.63 -15.27
CA VAL A 323 -10.93 13.53 -15.54
C VAL A 323 -11.18 12.48 -16.64
N TRP A 324 -11.84 11.40 -16.27
CA TRP A 324 -12.27 10.38 -17.23
C TRP A 324 -13.53 10.82 -17.98
N ALA A 325 -13.40 11.04 -19.26
CA ALA A 325 -14.50 11.55 -20.12
C ALA A 325 -15.54 10.48 -20.55
N GLY A 326 -15.37 9.21 -20.17
CA GLY A 326 -16.30 8.13 -20.54
C GLY A 326 -16.42 7.97 -22.07
N ARG A 327 -15.52 7.25 -22.74
CA ARG A 327 -15.60 6.97 -24.19
C ARG A 327 -15.91 5.51 -24.45
#